data_1d87eaffa5c5ab04aa20af10beeadad4
#
_entry.id   1d87eaffa5c5ab04aa20af10beeadad4
#
_cell.length_a   1.000
_cell.length_b   1.000
_cell.length_c   1.000
_cell.angle_alpha   90.00
_cell.angle_beta   90.00
_cell.angle_gamma   90.00
#
_symmetry.space_group_name_H-M   'P 1'
#
loop_
_entity.id
_entity.type
_entity.pdbx_description
1 polymer ?
#
loop_
_entity_poly.entity_id
_entity_poly.type
_entity_poly.pdbx_seq_one_letter_code
_entity_poly.pdbx_strand_id
1 'polypeptide(L)'
;YETLMTSAVTGEGIEALRGWMKDKISVVAGLSCVGKSALLNAIQPGLRLRTGEFNDKRKEGRHTTVATELLKLDVGGFVADTPGIRSLSLMGVEARLMEGYFPEMRRLRDDCEKIPCTHLHEKGCAVKAALKEGRLAESRYQRYCELWEQARH
;
A
#
# COMPACT_ATOMS: atom_id res chain seq x y z
N TYR A 1 8.34 -8.32 0.89
CA TYR A 1 7.63 -8.08 2.16
C TYR A 1 6.93 -9.36 2.60
N GLU A 2 6.86 -9.56 3.89
CA GLU A 2 6.04 -10.62 4.48
C GLU A 2 4.56 -10.35 4.26
N THR A 3 3.80 -11.41 4.06
CA THR A 3 2.35 -11.32 3.83
C THR A 3 1.62 -12.24 4.80
N LEU A 4 0.45 -11.82 5.24
CA LEU A 4 -0.41 -12.57 6.14
C LEU A 4 -1.84 -12.54 5.62
N MET A 5 -2.43 -13.72 5.42
CA MET A 5 -3.86 -13.84 5.12
C MET A 5 -4.66 -13.63 6.40
N THR A 6 -5.67 -12.76 6.33
CA THR A 6 -6.50 -12.43 7.49
C THR A 6 -7.97 -12.33 7.12
N SER A 7 -8.85 -12.70 8.03
CA SER A 7 -10.29 -12.53 7.89
C SER A 7 -10.92 -12.06 9.20
N ALA A 8 -11.50 -10.87 9.17
CA ALA A 8 -12.25 -10.35 10.32
C ALA A 8 -13.54 -11.14 10.60
N VAL A 9 -14.05 -11.89 9.62
CA VAL A 9 -15.28 -12.67 9.73
C VAL A 9 -15.02 -14.03 10.37
N THR A 10 -13.98 -14.73 9.91
CA THR A 10 -13.63 -16.08 10.39
C THR A 10 -12.64 -16.07 11.56
N GLY A 11 -11.95 -14.95 11.81
CA GLY A 11 -10.89 -14.85 12.79
C GLY A 11 -9.54 -15.38 12.29
N GLU A 12 -9.47 -15.88 11.06
CA GLU A 12 -8.23 -16.39 10.48
C GLU A 12 -7.13 -15.32 10.50
N GLY A 13 -5.92 -15.69 10.94
CA GLY A 13 -4.74 -14.83 10.95
C GLY A 13 -4.78 -13.66 11.93
N ILE A 14 -5.86 -13.45 12.69
CA ILE A 14 -6.00 -12.31 13.60
C ILE A 14 -4.96 -12.33 14.72
N GLU A 15 -4.73 -13.50 15.35
CA GLU A 15 -3.72 -13.61 16.43
C GLU A 15 -2.29 -13.38 15.91
N ALA A 16 -1.99 -13.85 14.71
CA ALA A 16 -0.69 -13.59 14.09
C ALA A 16 -0.52 -12.08 13.80
N LEU A 17 -1.57 -11.42 13.31
CA LEU A 17 -1.56 -9.97 13.08
C LEU A 17 -1.40 -9.19 14.39
N ARG A 18 -2.07 -9.61 15.48
CA ARG A 18 -1.87 -9.06 16.83
C ARG A 18 -0.41 -9.15 17.26
N GLY A 19 0.21 -10.30 17.01
CA GLY A 19 1.64 -10.50 17.29
C GLY A 19 2.54 -9.55 16.48
N TRP A 20 2.22 -9.30 15.22
CA TRP A 20 2.98 -8.35 14.41
C TRP A 20 2.86 -6.90 14.88
N MET A 21 1.71 -6.53 15.47
CA MET A 21 1.43 -5.18 15.97
C MET A 21 1.92 -4.95 17.40
N LYS A 22 2.24 -6.02 18.14
CA LYS A 22 2.67 -5.94 19.53
C LYS A 22 3.86 -5.01 19.70
N ASP A 23 3.74 -4.08 20.66
CA ASP A 23 4.78 -3.12 21.06
C ASP A 23 5.26 -2.20 19.91
N LYS A 24 4.45 -2.05 18.86
CA LYS A 24 4.76 -1.20 17.70
C LYS A 24 3.73 -0.09 17.51
N ILE A 25 4.10 0.92 16.75
CA ILE A 25 3.15 1.88 16.18
C ILE A 25 2.80 1.38 14.78
N SER A 26 1.52 1.03 14.58
CA SER A 26 1.02 0.45 13.33
C SER A 26 0.11 1.45 12.62
N VAL A 27 0.19 1.49 11.30
CA VAL A 27 -0.71 2.28 10.45
C VAL A 27 -1.46 1.33 9.53
N VAL A 28 -2.79 1.48 9.46
CA VAL A 28 -3.62 0.67 8.55
C VAL A 28 -4.01 1.52 7.35
N ALA A 29 -3.47 1.18 6.19
CA ALA A 29 -3.73 1.86 4.93
C ALA A 29 -4.52 0.97 3.96
N GLY A 30 -5.29 1.58 3.08
CA GLY A 30 -6.06 0.90 2.04
C GLY A 30 -7.27 1.70 1.61
N LEU A 31 -7.90 1.27 0.52
CA LEU A 31 -9.07 1.92 -0.05
C LEU A 31 -10.23 2.03 0.97
N SER A 32 -11.18 2.91 0.69
CA SER A 32 -12.40 3.00 1.50
C SER A 32 -13.21 1.71 1.39
N CYS A 33 -13.90 1.34 2.47
CA CYS A 33 -14.80 0.18 2.52
C CYS A 33 -14.14 -1.21 2.30
N VAL A 34 -12.81 -1.32 2.35
CA VAL A 34 -12.12 -2.63 2.21
C VAL A 34 -12.09 -3.45 3.49
N GLY A 35 -12.70 -2.96 4.59
CA GLY A 35 -12.77 -3.72 5.84
C GLY A 35 -11.70 -3.38 6.88
N LYS A 36 -10.94 -2.28 6.73
CA LYS A 36 -9.93 -1.86 7.72
C LYS A 36 -10.48 -1.80 9.15
N SER A 37 -11.63 -1.13 9.34
CA SER A 37 -12.27 -1.01 10.64
C SER A 37 -12.78 -2.33 11.18
N ALA A 38 -13.29 -3.22 10.31
CA ALA A 38 -13.70 -4.55 10.71
C ALA A 38 -12.49 -5.37 11.19
N LEU A 39 -11.37 -5.28 10.48
CA LEU A 39 -10.14 -5.95 10.85
C LEU A 39 -9.60 -5.46 12.21
N LEU A 40 -9.58 -4.15 12.42
CA LEU A 40 -9.12 -3.56 13.69
C LEU A 40 -10.06 -3.93 14.86
N ASN A 41 -11.38 -3.98 14.63
CA ASN A 41 -12.33 -4.45 15.65
C ASN A 41 -12.17 -5.95 15.93
N ALA A 42 -11.77 -6.77 14.96
CA ALA A 42 -11.45 -8.17 15.19
C ALA A 42 -10.15 -8.35 16.02
N ILE A 43 -9.17 -7.45 15.82
CA ILE A 43 -7.95 -7.42 16.62
C ILE A 43 -8.25 -7.03 18.06
N GLN A 44 -9.05 -5.99 18.27
CA GLN A 44 -9.41 -5.49 19.59
C GLN A 44 -10.87 -4.98 19.58
N PRO A 45 -11.82 -5.75 20.10
CA PRO A 45 -13.20 -5.33 20.23
C PRO A 45 -13.30 -4.04 21.05
N GLY A 46 -14.12 -3.11 20.56
CA GLY A 46 -14.34 -1.82 21.23
C GLY A 46 -13.25 -0.78 20.96
N LEU A 47 -12.32 -1.03 20.07
CA LEU A 47 -11.40 -0.01 19.57
C LEU A 47 -12.24 1.08 18.87
N ARG A 48 -12.35 2.27 19.49
CA ARG A 48 -13.15 3.37 18.96
C ARG A 48 -12.44 4.01 17.76
N LEU A 49 -12.57 3.35 16.62
CA LEU A 49 -12.23 3.96 15.35
C LEU A 49 -13.32 5.03 15.07
N ARG A 50 -12.90 6.23 14.76
CA ARG A 50 -13.79 7.19 14.11
C ARG A 50 -14.12 6.63 12.72
N THR A 51 -15.07 5.69 12.65
CA THR A 51 -15.68 5.31 11.38
C THR A 51 -16.42 6.55 10.89
N GLY A 52 -15.74 7.38 10.12
CA GLY A 52 -16.37 8.48 9.43
C GLY A 52 -17.32 7.87 8.40
N GLU A 53 -18.57 7.64 8.78
CA GLU A 53 -19.65 7.87 7.84
C GLU A 53 -19.50 9.34 7.43
N PHE A 54 -18.96 9.53 6.22
CA PHE A 54 -19.03 10.82 5.58
C PHE A 54 -20.51 11.12 5.36
N ASN A 55 -21.12 11.77 6.33
CA ASN A 55 -22.29 12.58 6.03
C ASN A 55 -21.81 13.67 5.08
N ASP A 56 -22.12 13.46 3.84
CA ASP A 56 -21.84 14.32 2.67
C ASP A 56 -22.56 15.69 2.75
N LYS A 57 -22.95 16.09 3.96
CA LYS A 57 -23.71 17.31 4.27
C LYS A 57 -22.98 18.27 5.21
N ARG A 58 -21.67 18.42 5.09
CA ARG A 58 -20.98 19.57 5.68
C ARG A 58 -20.24 20.37 4.63
N LYS A 59 -20.96 21.40 4.19
CA LYS A 59 -20.58 22.68 3.59
C LYS A 59 -19.06 22.96 3.60
N GLU A 60 -18.61 23.35 2.42
CA GLU A 60 -17.41 24.14 2.18
C GLU A 60 -17.13 25.13 3.30
N GLY A 61 -15.89 25.15 3.77
CA GLY A 61 -15.38 26.27 4.53
C GLY A 61 -15.01 26.01 5.98
N ARG A 62 -14.14 25.03 6.27
CA ARG A 62 -13.22 25.09 7.41
C ARG A 62 -12.12 24.05 7.24
N HIS A 63 -10.88 24.49 7.24
CA HIS A 63 -9.70 23.63 7.38
C HIS A 63 -9.83 22.86 8.70
N THR A 64 -10.42 21.67 8.66
CA THR A 64 -10.43 20.77 9.81
C THR A 64 -9.11 20.04 9.74
N THR A 65 -8.18 20.43 10.60
CA THR A 65 -6.96 19.66 10.87
C THR A 65 -7.42 18.27 11.30
N VAL A 66 -7.25 17.29 10.45
CA VAL A 66 -7.54 15.89 10.75
C VAL A 66 -6.41 15.41 11.67
N ALA A 67 -6.63 15.51 12.97
CA ALA A 67 -5.69 15.00 13.95
C ALA A 67 -5.62 13.47 13.80
N THR A 68 -4.46 12.94 13.54
CA THR A 68 -4.17 11.50 13.63
C THR A 68 -4.24 11.11 15.11
N GLU A 69 -5.13 10.20 15.45
CA GLU A 69 -5.27 9.68 16.81
C GLU A 69 -4.52 8.35 16.95
N LEU A 70 -3.72 8.23 18.03
CA LEU A 70 -3.06 6.98 18.37
C LEU A 70 -3.93 6.22 19.37
N LEU A 71 -4.45 5.08 18.94
CA LEU A 71 -5.27 4.20 19.76
C LEU A 71 -4.38 3.10 20.37
N LYS A 72 -4.41 2.97 21.70
CA LYS A 72 -3.61 1.97 22.42
C LYS A 72 -4.18 0.57 22.18
N LEU A 73 -3.29 -0.38 21.95
CA LEU A 73 -3.62 -1.79 21.83
C LEU A 73 -3.39 -2.54 23.14
N ASP A 74 -4.25 -3.51 23.46
CA ASP A 74 -4.15 -4.35 24.66
C ASP A 74 -2.87 -5.21 24.66
N VAL A 75 -2.43 -5.59 23.45
CA VAL A 75 -1.19 -6.36 23.24
C VAL A 75 0.08 -5.53 23.40
N GLY A 76 -0.06 -4.24 23.75
CA GLY A 76 1.02 -3.26 23.70
C GLY A 76 1.12 -2.57 22.33
N GLY A 77 1.71 -1.36 22.33
CA GLY A 77 1.82 -0.55 21.12
C GLY A 77 0.56 0.25 20.80
N PHE A 78 0.51 0.79 19.58
CA PHE A 78 -0.54 1.71 19.16
C PHE A 78 -0.92 1.45 17.69
N VAL A 79 -2.16 1.77 17.34
CA VAL A 79 -2.57 1.93 15.95
C VAL A 79 -2.92 3.38 15.68
N ALA A 80 -2.38 3.93 14.59
CA ALA A 80 -2.73 5.26 14.13
C ALA A 80 -4.01 5.18 13.31
N ASP A 81 -5.06 5.86 13.80
CA ASP A 81 -6.23 6.13 12.98
C ASP A 81 -5.89 7.31 12.06
N THR A 82 -5.73 7.03 10.79
CA THR A 82 -5.41 8.01 9.76
C THR A 82 -6.60 8.18 8.82
N PRO A 83 -7.65 8.91 9.23
CA PRO A 83 -8.77 9.19 8.34
C PRO A 83 -8.24 9.97 7.15
N GLY A 84 -8.43 9.44 5.94
CA GLY A 84 -8.09 10.13 4.71
C GLY A 84 -6.79 9.71 4.01
N ILE A 85 -6.00 8.77 4.50
CA ILE A 85 -4.96 8.13 3.68
C ILE A 85 -5.66 7.21 2.66
N ARG A 86 -6.26 7.83 1.64
CA ARG A 86 -6.95 7.13 0.55
C ARG A 86 -6.03 6.81 -0.61
N SER A 87 -5.00 7.63 -0.78
CA SER A 87 -3.95 7.44 -1.79
C SER A 87 -2.63 7.97 -1.25
N LEU A 88 -1.57 7.20 -1.47
CA LEU A 88 -0.22 7.70 -1.31
C LEU A 88 0.16 8.32 -2.67
N SER A 89 0.46 9.61 -2.68
CA SER A 89 1.03 10.23 -3.88
C SER A 89 2.49 9.83 -4.01
N LEU A 90 2.96 9.70 -5.23
CA LEU A 90 4.38 9.43 -5.53
C LEU A 90 5.24 10.71 -5.42
N MET A 91 4.94 11.58 -4.42
CA MET A 91 5.70 12.82 -4.24
C MET A 91 7.19 12.52 -4.03
N GLY A 92 8.03 13.14 -4.86
CA GLY A 92 9.47 12.96 -4.79
C GLY A 92 10.00 11.64 -5.39
N VAL A 93 9.13 10.83 -5.98
CA VAL A 93 9.55 9.64 -6.73
C VAL A 93 9.74 10.02 -8.19
N GLU A 94 10.96 9.90 -8.69
CA GLU A 94 11.25 10.15 -10.10
C GLU A 94 10.93 8.91 -10.94
N ALA A 95 10.21 9.10 -12.05
CA ALA A 95 9.84 8.00 -12.95
C ALA A 95 11.05 7.17 -13.40
N ARG A 96 12.20 7.81 -13.66
CA ARG A 96 13.45 7.14 -14.08
C ARG A 96 14.03 6.20 -13.03
N LEU A 97 13.65 6.35 -11.74
CA LEU A 97 14.09 5.51 -10.64
C LEU A 97 13.05 4.44 -10.26
N MET A 98 11.91 4.42 -10.96
CA MET A 98 10.77 3.55 -10.62
C MET A 98 11.15 2.07 -10.62
N GLU A 99 11.97 1.62 -11.56
CA GLU A 99 12.45 0.23 -11.62
C GLU A 99 13.14 -0.23 -10.33
N GLY A 100 13.83 0.68 -9.65
CA GLY A 100 14.53 0.42 -8.39
C GLY A 100 13.62 -0.03 -7.25
N TYR A 101 12.33 0.37 -7.30
CA TYR A 101 11.31 -0.02 -6.32
C TYR A 101 10.65 -1.37 -6.62
N PHE A 102 11.00 -2.00 -7.75
CA PHE A 102 10.55 -3.32 -8.17
C PHE A 102 11.73 -4.30 -8.15
N PRO A 103 11.94 -5.04 -7.05
CA PRO A 103 13.13 -5.89 -6.89
C PRO A 103 13.38 -6.86 -8.03
N GLU A 104 12.30 -7.39 -8.63
CA GLU A 104 12.33 -8.28 -9.77
C GLU A 104 12.83 -7.59 -11.05
N MET A 105 12.46 -6.33 -11.28
CA MET A 105 12.90 -5.56 -12.44
C MET A 105 14.34 -5.05 -12.26
N ARG A 106 14.67 -4.61 -11.04
CA ARG A 106 16.02 -4.17 -10.70
C ARG A 106 17.09 -5.23 -10.98
N ARG A 107 16.74 -6.51 -10.82
CA ARG A 107 17.64 -7.64 -11.13
C ARG A 107 17.85 -7.87 -12.63
N LEU A 108 16.91 -7.42 -13.46
CA LEU A 108 16.90 -7.64 -14.91
C LEU A 108 17.38 -6.43 -15.69
N ARG A 109 17.52 -5.26 -15.06
CA ARG A 109 17.81 -4.02 -15.77
C ARG A 109 19.14 -4.03 -16.51
N ASP A 110 20.15 -4.65 -15.91
CA ASP A 110 21.51 -4.68 -16.46
C ASP A 110 21.62 -5.62 -17.67
N ASP A 111 20.62 -6.49 -17.89
CA ASP A 111 20.51 -7.39 -19.04
C ASP A 111 19.76 -6.74 -20.22
N CYS A 112 19.33 -5.48 -20.11
CA CYS A 112 18.71 -4.76 -21.22
C CYS A 112 19.76 -4.33 -22.24
N GLU A 113 19.45 -4.47 -23.54
CA GLU A 113 20.36 -4.03 -24.64
C GLU A 113 20.70 -2.54 -24.60
N LYS A 114 19.81 -1.73 -24.02
CA LYS A 114 19.98 -0.28 -23.91
C LYS A 114 19.81 0.16 -22.47
N ILE A 115 20.73 0.97 -21.99
CA ILE A 115 20.70 1.59 -20.66
C ILE A 115 20.91 3.10 -20.86
N PRO A 116 20.04 3.96 -20.31
CA PRO A 116 18.88 3.65 -19.46
C PRO A 116 17.72 3.02 -20.27
N CYS A 117 16.97 2.12 -19.62
CA CYS A 117 15.79 1.47 -20.18
C CYS A 117 14.59 1.80 -19.31
N THR A 118 13.49 2.27 -19.92
CA THR A 118 12.25 2.52 -19.18
C THR A 118 11.37 1.27 -19.06
N HIS A 119 11.75 0.19 -19.75
CA HIS A 119 11.03 -1.09 -19.85
C HIS A 119 9.63 -0.99 -20.47
N LEU A 120 9.30 0.16 -21.11
CA LEU A 120 7.99 0.40 -21.73
C LEU A 120 8.01 0.11 -23.23
N HIS A 121 8.88 0.78 -23.96
CA HIS A 121 8.85 0.76 -25.44
C HIS A 121 10.13 0.17 -26.07
N GLU A 122 11.21 0.03 -25.30
CA GLU A 122 12.51 -0.34 -25.81
C GLU A 122 12.49 -1.78 -26.36
N LYS A 123 13.20 -1.96 -27.48
CA LYS A 123 13.52 -3.27 -28.03
C LYS A 123 14.68 -3.85 -27.21
N GLY A 124 14.77 -5.18 -27.14
CA GLY A 124 15.82 -5.84 -26.36
C GLY A 124 15.73 -5.61 -24.84
N CYS A 125 14.53 -5.35 -24.32
CA CYS A 125 14.30 -5.14 -22.91
C CYS A 125 14.17 -6.49 -22.17
N ALA A 126 15.07 -6.76 -21.21
CA ALA A 126 15.08 -7.99 -20.43
C ALA A 126 13.84 -8.14 -19.53
N VAL A 127 13.29 -7.05 -19.02
CA VAL A 127 12.03 -7.07 -18.24
C VAL A 127 10.86 -7.53 -19.10
N LYS A 128 10.77 -7.03 -20.35
CA LYS A 128 9.72 -7.46 -21.29
C LYS A 128 9.93 -8.90 -21.77
N ALA A 129 11.18 -9.37 -21.87
CA ALA A 129 11.47 -10.77 -22.15
C ALA A 129 11.01 -11.66 -20.98
N ALA A 130 11.35 -11.29 -19.74
CA ALA A 130 10.92 -11.99 -18.53
C ALA A 130 9.39 -12.05 -18.38
N LEU A 131 8.69 -10.97 -18.79
CA LEU A 131 7.23 -10.94 -18.82
C LEU A 131 6.68 -11.99 -19.80
N LYS A 132 7.21 -12.03 -21.03
CA LYS A 132 6.79 -13.02 -22.06
C LYS A 132 7.04 -14.46 -21.64
N GLU A 133 8.11 -14.68 -20.89
CA GLU A 133 8.52 -16.01 -20.39
C GLU A 133 7.78 -16.41 -19.09
N GLY A 134 6.88 -15.53 -18.56
CA GLY A 134 6.17 -15.79 -17.32
C GLY A 134 7.03 -15.70 -16.04
N ARG A 135 8.28 -15.23 -16.14
CA ARG A 135 9.17 -15.00 -14.97
C ARG A 135 8.81 -13.72 -14.20
N LEU A 136 8.05 -12.83 -14.82
CA LEU A 136 7.47 -11.64 -14.21
C LEU A 136 5.95 -11.70 -14.39
N ALA A 137 5.19 -11.51 -13.32
CA ALA A 137 3.73 -11.51 -13.38
C ALA A 137 3.21 -10.29 -14.16
N GLU A 138 2.22 -10.51 -15.04
CA GLU A 138 1.56 -9.46 -15.85
C GLU A 138 1.03 -8.32 -14.97
N SER A 139 0.31 -8.67 -13.89
CA SER A 139 -0.25 -7.68 -12.95
C SER A 139 0.82 -6.80 -12.32
N ARG A 140 2.02 -7.38 -12.10
CA ARG A 140 3.15 -6.65 -11.52
C ARG A 140 3.74 -5.66 -12.52
N TYR A 141 3.87 -6.06 -13.78
CA TYR A 141 4.34 -5.19 -14.85
C TYR A 141 3.32 -4.06 -15.13
N GLN A 142 2.03 -4.37 -15.18
CA GLN A 142 0.98 -3.35 -15.34
C GLN A 142 1.04 -2.30 -14.23
N ARG A 143 1.22 -2.73 -12.97
CA ARG A 143 1.37 -1.81 -11.84
C ARG A 143 2.61 -0.92 -11.97
N TYR A 144 3.72 -1.46 -12.49
CA TYR A 144 4.90 -0.66 -12.80
C TYR A 144 4.59 0.43 -13.81
N CYS A 145 3.92 0.09 -14.93
CA CYS A 145 3.56 1.06 -15.97
C CYS A 145 2.66 2.17 -15.42
N GLU A 146 1.66 1.83 -14.62
CA GLU A 146 0.76 2.80 -14.00
C GLU A 146 1.51 3.77 -13.06
N LEU A 147 2.37 3.25 -12.19
CA LEU A 147 3.14 4.07 -11.27
C LEU A 147 4.20 4.92 -11.98
N TRP A 148 4.81 4.38 -13.04
CA TRP A 148 5.75 5.14 -13.87
C TRP A 148 5.08 6.34 -14.52
N GLU A 149 3.87 6.17 -15.06
CA GLU A 149 3.09 7.26 -15.67
C GLU A 149 2.67 8.29 -14.63
N GLN A 150 2.25 7.86 -13.44
CA GLN A 150 1.93 8.77 -12.33
C GLN A 150 3.14 9.58 -11.84
N ALA A 151 4.34 8.98 -11.80
CA ALA A 151 5.55 9.65 -11.35
C ALA A 151 6.12 10.62 -12.39
N ARG A 152 5.62 10.61 -13.64
CA ARG A 152 6.04 11.48 -14.72
C ARG A 152 5.38 12.87 -14.66
N HIS A 153 4.28 12.98 -13.96
CA HIS A 153 3.49 14.20 -13.79
C HIS A 153 3.68 14.79 -12.40
#